data_9edf6f3fbd80b8b1d21f6e20a791125d
#
_entry.id   9edf6f3fbd80b8b1d21f6e20a791125d
#
_cell.length_a   1.000
_cell.length_b   1.000
_cell.length_c   1.000
_cell.angle_alpha   90.00
_cell.angle_beta   90.00
_cell.angle_gamma   90.00
#
_symmetry.space_group_name_H-M   'P 1'
#
loop_
_entity.id
_entity.type
_entity.pdbx_description
1 polymer ?
#
loop_
_entity_poly.entity_id
_entity_poly.type
_entity_poly.pdbx_seq_one_letter_code
_entity_poly.pdbx_strand_id
1 'polypeptide(L)'
;MQNISFIIPVYNAAETLEETVRSIFDGNFTDGDEVIIVDDASTDSTYSLAEKLQKEFAAISILKHHINKGSAAAGRNTGIDSAKHELIYCLDADNILLPDSVNKLKEFLFTSGADCVHFGEIHMFEGKRDNIIRKISLSEEIDLLLAVNRPDLSPCSYGNYLYKRGSWKKAGRYNESLGGAYDSFAFGVAQLGTGTIMKTLPGTAYLHRAGYDSTYMREYRKRPISLLYLQILIPFLDQIHPEDVEFIMGDGKMYWAEQLGARPLRSNTSGKKNEFNFSMLPEPPASELFRMLVRKVKRKFKGN
;
A
#
# COMPACT_ATOMS: atom_id res chain seq x y z
N MET A 1 24.41 -8.42 -6.25
CA MET A 1 23.26 -7.94 -5.44
C MET A 1 22.06 -8.84 -5.71
N GLN A 2 21.09 -8.95 -4.78
CA GLN A 2 19.89 -9.75 -5.02
C GLN A 2 19.03 -9.10 -6.09
N ASN A 3 18.33 -9.92 -6.88
CA ASN A 3 17.46 -9.45 -7.95
C ASN A 3 16.07 -9.06 -7.42
N ILE A 4 15.37 -8.24 -8.19
CA ILE A 4 14.03 -7.69 -7.87
C ILE A 4 13.00 -8.37 -8.76
N SER A 5 11.85 -8.72 -8.18
CA SER A 5 10.61 -8.97 -8.91
C SER A 5 9.76 -7.70 -8.89
N PHE A 6 9.64 -7.04 -10.05
CA PHE A 6 8.72 -5.92 -10.23
C PHE A 6 7.31 -6.46 -10.48
N ILE A 7 6.34 -6.04 -9.68
CA ILE A 7 4.95 -6.48 -9.77
C ILE A 7 4.09 -5.30 -10.21
N ILE A 8 3.39 -5.44 -11.33
CA ILE A 8 2.53 -4.40 -11.90
C ILE A 8 1.09 -4.94 -11.98
N PRO A 9 0.22 -4.64 -11.01
CA PRO A 9 -1.20 -4.94 -11.14
C PRO A 9 -1.83 -3.99 -12.15
N VAL A 10 -2.59 -4.52 -13.12
CA VAL A 10 -3.24 -3.70 -14.15
C VAL A 10 -4.72 -4.02 -14.30
N TYR A 11 -5.51 -2.97 -14.48
CA TYR A 11 -6.90 -3.06 -14.91
C TYR A 11 -7.27 -1.82 -15.72
N ASN A 12 -7.55 -1.98 -17.00
CA ASN A 12 -7.89 -0.88 -17.92
C ASN A 12 -6.86 0.26 -17.86
N ALA A 13 -5.59 -0.08 -18.11
CA ALA A 13 -4.43 0.81 -18.02
C ALA A 13 -3.72 0.98 -19.40
N ALA A 14 -4.44 0.81 -20.51
CA ALA A 14 -3.86 0.86 -21.85
C ALA A 14 -3.13 2.18 -22.17
N GLU A 15 -3.56 3.29 -21.56
CA GLU A 15 -2.98 4.61 -21.81
C GLU A 15 -1.66 4.84 -21.04
N THR A 16 -1.40 4.10 -19.95
CA THR A 16 -0.30 4.40 -19.03
C THR A 16 0.72 3.28 -18.91
N LEU A 17 0.31 2.02 -19.10
CA LEU A 17 1.12 0.83 -18.88
C LEU A 17 2.45 0.84 -19.63
N GLU A 18 2.47 1.30 -20.90
CA GLU A 18 3.70 1.31 -21.68
C GLU A 18 4.77 2.22 -21.08
N GLU A 19 4.38 3.43 -20.68
CA GLU A 19 5.29 4.40 -20.05
C GLU A 19 5.80 3.87 -18.70
N THR A 20 4.92 3.27 -17.91
CA THR A 20 5.28 2.64 -16.63
C THR A 20 6.30 1.51 -16.83
N VAL A 21 6.03 0.57 -17.72
CA VAL A 21 6.93 -0.57 -18.00
C VAL A 21 8.28 -0.08 -18.51
N ARG A 22 8.30 0.84 -19.48
CA ARG A 22 9.55 1.38 -20.02
C ARG A 22 10.39 2.06 -18.96
N SER A 23 9.78 2.72 -17.96
CA SER A 23 10.53 3.35 -16.86
C SER A 23 11.31 2.36 -16.00
N ILE A 24 10.91 1.09 -15.95
CA ILE A 24 11.70 0.03 -15.29
C ILE A 24 12.97 -0.23 -16.09
N PHE A 25 12.85 -0.43 -17.41
CA PHE A 25 13.99 -0.75 -18.28
C PHE A 25 14.88 0.45 -18.55
N ASP A 26 14.42 1.68 -18.30
CA ASP A 26 15.19 2.92 -18.42
C ASP A 26 16.06 3.17 -17.16
N GLY A 27 17.02 2.27 -16.93
CA GLY A 27 18.04 2.38 -15.87
C GLY A 27 17.66 1.86 -14.49
N ASN A 28 16.51 1.18 -14.33
CA ASN A 28 16.12 0.57 -13.05
C ASN A 28 16.19 -0.96 -13.06
N PHE A 29 16.25 -1.57 -14.23
CA PHE A 29 16.35 -3.00 -14.43
C PHE A 29 17.81 -3.46 -14.46
N THR A 30 18.13 -4.54 -13.75
CA THR A 30 19.41 -5.22 -13.79
C THR A 30 19.27 -6.67 -14.25
N ASP A 31 20.30 -7.23 -14.88
CA ASP A 31 20.26 -8.61 -15.35
C ASP A 31 19.87 -9.58 -14.24
N GLY A 32 18.87 -10.40 -14.54
CA GLY A 32 18.29 -11.34 -13.60
C GLY A 32 17.07 -10.82 -12.85
N ASP A 33 16.74 -9.53 -12.90
CA ASP A 33 15.44 -9.04 -12.43
C ASP A 33 14.31 -9.59 -13.30
N GLU A 34 13.07 -9.57 -12.81
CA GLU A 34 11.87 -9.93 -13.56
C GLU A 34 10.78 -8.88 -13.42
N VAL A 35 9.90 -8.82 -14.41
CA VAL A 35 8.69 -7.99 -14.38
C VAL A 35 7.47 -8.90 -14.53
N ILE A 36 6.54 -8.83 -13.59
CA ILE A 36 5.31 -9.61 -13.59
C ILE A 36 4.13 -8.65 -13.73
N ILE A 37 3.49 -8.63 -14.89
CA ILE A 37 2.27 -7.87 -15.14
C ILE A 37 1.10 -8.79 -14.78
N VAL A 38 0.20 -8.33 -13.91
CA VAL A 38 -0.99 -9.10 -13.52
C VAL A 38 -2.24 -8.37 -14.02
N ASP A 39 -2.84 -8.86 -15.08
CA ASP A 39 -4.06 -8.32 -15.67
C ASP A 39 -5.30 -8.80 -14.90
N ASP A 40 -6.01 -7.87 -14.27
CA ASP A 40 -7.22 -8.14 -13.50
C ASP A 40 -8.48 -8.16 -14.37
N ALA A 41 -8.44 -8.94 -15.46
CA ALA A 41 -9.50 -9.07 -16.46
C ALA A 41 -9.87 -7.73 -17.13
N SER A 42 -8.87 -7.01 -17.65
CA SER A 42 -9.09 -5.77 -18.41
C SER A 42 -10.03 -5.97 -19.60
N THR A 43 -10.82 -4.94 -19.88
CA THR A 43 -11.81 -4.91 -20.96
C THR A 43 -11.40 -4.00 -22.12
N ASP A 44 -10.33 -3.25 -21.95
CA ASP A 44 -9.69 -2.41 -22.97
C ASP A 44 -8.50 -3.12 -23.63
N SER A 45 -7.62 -2.38 -24.33
CA SER A 45 -6.43 -2.93 -24.98
C SER A 45 -5.24 -3.23 -24.05
N THR A 46 -5.39 -3.14 -22.72
CA THR A 46 -4.31 -3.36 -21.74
C THR A 46 -3.63 -4.71 -21.93
N TYR A 47 -4.40 -5.81 -22.04
CA TYR A 47 -3.82 -7.14 -22.17
C TYR A 47 -3.00 -7.30 -23.45
N SER A 48 -3.53 -6.83 -24.59
CA SER A 48 -2.80 -6.88 -25.88
C SER A 48 -1.55 -6.00 -25.88
N LEU A 49 -1.56 -4.88 -25.16
CA LEU A 49 -0.37 -4.05 -24.93
C LEU A 49 0.67 -4.79 -24.08
N ALA A 50 0.25 -5.46 -23.00
CA ALA A 50 1.14 -6.28 -22.19
C ALA A 50 1.82 -7.39 -23.00
N GLU A 51 1.06 -8.09 -23.90
CA GLU A 51 1.64 -9.09 -24.80
C GLU A 51 2.67 -8.50 -25.79
N LYS A 52 2.42 -7.27 -26.28
CA LYS A 52 3.41 -6.55 -27.12
C LYS A 52 4.68 -6.25 -26.32
N LEU A 53 4.56 -5.74 -25.11
CA LEU A 53 5.70 -5.44 -24.24
C LEU A 53 6.47 -6.70 -23.84
N GLN A 54 5.79 -7.83 -23.60
CA GLN A 54 6.43 -9.12 -23.33
C GLN A 54 7.30 -9.61 -24.52
N LYS A 55 6.86 -9.35 -25.76
CA LYS A 55 7.66 -9.69 -26.96
C LYS A 55 8.90 -8.80 -27.09
N GLU A 56 8.83 -7.57 -26.63
CA GLU A 56 9.94 -6.61 -26.66
C GLU A 56 10.95 -6.86 -25.52
N PHE A 57 10.45 -7.17 -24.31
CA PHE A 57 11.26 -7.37 -23.11
C PHE A 57 11.10 -8.79 -22.58
N ALA A 58 12.10 -9.66 -22.81
CA ALA A 58 12.06 -11.08 -22.44
C ALA A 58 11.92 -11.34 -20.93
N ALA A 59 12.21 -10.34 -20.07
CA ALA A 59 12.07 -10.41 -18.63
C ALA A 59 10.62 -10.24 -18.14
N ILE A 60 9.66 -9.92 -19.02
CA ILE A 60 8.26 -9.75 -18.69
C ILE A 60 7.53 -11.10 -18.71
N SER A 61 6.78 -11.38 -17.67
CA SER A 61 5.75 -12.42 -17.64
C SER A 61 4.37 -11.80 -17.39
N ILE A 62 3.33 -12.42 -17.92
CA ILE A 62 1.95 -11.94 -17.78
C ILE A 62 1.13 -13.01 -17.08
N LEU A 63 0.43 -12.61 -16.04
CA LEU A 63 -0.61 -13.37 -15.38
C LEU A 63 -1.96 -12.70 -15.65
N LYS A 64 -3.02 -13.50 -15.76
CA LYS A 64 -4.37 -12.98 -16.03
C LYS A 64 -5.39 -13.58 -15.09
N HIS A 65 -6.20 -12.75 -14.48
CA HIS A 65 -7.39 -13.20 -13.79
C HIS A 65 -8.54 -13.48 -14.79
N HIS A 66 -9.34 -14.48 -14.51
CA HIS A 66 -10.52 -14.77 -15.35
C HIS A 66 -11.66 -13.79 -15.13
N ILE A 67 -11.74 -13.21 -13.92
CA ILE A 67 -12.73 -12.20 -13.51
C ILE A 67 -12.01 -11.09 -12.74
N ASN A 68 -12.51 -9.86 -12.90
CA ASN A 68 -12.01 -8.71 -12.15
C ASN A 68 -12.22 -8.92 -10.65
N LYS A 69 -11.16 -8.78 -9.86
CA LYS A 69 -11.17 -8.91 -8.40
C LYS A 69 -11.52 -7.59 -7.69
N GLY A 70 -11.58 -6.49 -8.43
CA GLY A 70 -11.98 -5.17 -7.93
C GLY A 70 -10.96 -4.47 -7.05
N SER A 71 -9.72 -4.95 -7.01
CA SER A 71 -8.66 -4.36 -6.17
C SER A 71 -7.27 -4.70 -6.71
N ALA A 72 -6.37 -3.73 -6.72
CA ALA A 72 -4.96 -3.95 -7.03
C ALA A 72 -4.28 -4.90 -6.02
N ALA A 73 -4.82 -5.04 -4.80
CA ALA A 73 -4.36 -6.00 -3.80
C ALA A 73 -4.31 -7.43 -4.33
N ALA A 74 -5.34 -7.87 -5.05
CA ALA A 74 -5.40 -9.21 -5.64
C ALA A 74 -4.31 -9.40 -6.70
N GLY A 75 -4.13 -8.42 -7.59
CA GLY A 75 -3.06 -8.43 -8.59
C GLY A 75 -1.66 -8.46 -7.96
N ARG A 76 -1.42 -7.63 -6.93
CA ARG A 76 -0.16 -7.64 -6.19
C ARG A 76 0.09 -8.99 -5.52
N ASN A 77 -0.89 -9.55 -4.82
CA ASN A 77 -0.75 -10.87 -4.18
C ASN A 77 -0.43 -11.97 -5.21
N THR A 78 -1.17 -12.02 -6.32
CA THR A 78 -0.94 -13.00 -7.40
C THR A 78 0.47 -12.88 -7.98
N GLY A 79 0.93 -11.65 -8.25
CA GLY A 79 2.28 -11.42 -8.76
C GLY A 79 3.38 -11.81 -7.76
N ILE A 80 3.21 -11.47 -6.48
CA ILE A 80 4.18 -11.81 -5.43
C ILE A 80 4.23 -13.32 -5.17
N ASP A 81 3.11 -14.03 -5.25
CA ASP A 81 3.08 -15.49 -5.14
C ASP A 81 3.90 -16.16 -6.26
N SER A 82 3.88 -15.59 -7.48
CA SER A 82 4.61 -16.09 -8.63
C SER A 82 6.06 -15.58 -8.72
N ALA A 83 6.43 -14.58 -7.91
CA ALA A 83 7.75 -13.95 -7.93
C ALA A 83 8.86 -14.93 -7.55
N LYS A 84 9.99 -14.88 -8.26
CA LYS A 84 11.17 -15.71 -8.02
C LYS A 84 12.08 -15.14 -6.94
N HIS A 85 12.05 -13.79 -6.75
CA HIS A 85 13.02 -13.10 -5.91
C HIS A 85 12.47 -12.73 -4.52
N GLU A 86 13.39 -12.56 -3.58
CA GLU A 86 13.07 -12.11 -2.22
C GLU A 86 12.88 -10.59 -2.12
N LEU A 87 13.35 -9.83 -3.12
CA LEU A 87 13.08 -8.39 -3.22
C LEU A 87 11.89 -8.16 -4.13
N ILE A 88 10.88 -7.49 -3.60
CA ILE A 88 9.63 -7.18 -4.30
C ILE A 88 9.50 -5.67 -4.46
N TYR A 89 9.23 -5.22 -5.67
CA TYR A 89 8.85 -3.85 -5.97
C TYR A 89 7.46 -3.84 -6.61
N CYS A 90 6.43 -3.37 -5.89
CA CYS A 90 5.11 -3.16 -6.49
C CYS A 90 5.07 -1.76 -7.11
N LEU A 91 4.78 -1.68 -8.41
CA LEU A 91 4.65 -0.45 -9.18
C LEU A 91 3.24 -0.34 -9.74
N ASP A 92 2.55 0.75 -9.45
CA ASP A 92 1.23 1.00 -10.03
C ASP A 92 1.36 1.30 -11.53
N ALA A 93 0.41 0.83 -12.33
CA ALA A 93 0.45 0.84 -13.79
C ALA A 93 0.37 2.24 -14.44
N ASP A 94 0.36 3.29 -13.65
CA ASP A 94 0.26 4.69 -14.06
C ASP A 94 1.40 5.56 -13.52
N ASN A 95 2.27 5.00 -12.70
CA ASN A 95 3.42 5.69 -12.12
C ASN A 95 4.70 5.44 -12.92
N ILE A 96 5.69 6.34 -12.79
CA ILE A 96 6.92 6.33 -13.57
C ILE A 96 8.12 6.39 -12.64
N LEU A 97 9.07 5.48 -12.82
CA LEU A 97 10.34 5.49 -12.13
C LEU A 97 11.30 6.46 -12.81
N LEU A 98 12.04 7.22 -12.01
CA LEU A 98 13.18 7.98 -12.54
C LEU A 98 14.38 7.04 -12.76
N PRO A 99 15.25 7.32 -13.76
CA PRO A 99 16.40 6.47 -14.03
C PRO A 99 17.27 6.23 -12.79
N ASP A 100 17.73 5.02 -12.60
CA ASP A 100 18.60 4.56 -11.49
C ASP A 100 18.02 4.74 -10.07
N SER A 101 16.75 5.10 -9.97
CA SER A 101 16.14 5.42 -8.67
C SER A 101 15.89 4.16 -7.81
N VAL A 102 15.50 3.04 -8.42
CA VAL A 102 15.27 1.78 -7.70
C VAL A 102 16.58 1.11 -7.30
N ASN A 103 17.65 1.26 -8.10
CA ASN A 103 18.97 0.75 -7.73
C ASN A 103 19.50 1.44 -6.45
N LYS A 104 19.27 2.74 -6.31
CA LYS A 104 19.57 3.49 -5.07
C LYS A 104 18.76 3.00 -3.88
N LEU A 105 17.45 2.72 -4.07
CA LEU A 105 16.63 2.11 -3.02
C LEU A 105 17.15 0.73 -2.62
N LYS A 106 17.57 -0.08 -3.59
CA LYS A 106 18.13 -1.42 -3.34
C LYS A 106 19.40 -1.35 -2.51
N GLU A 107 20.33 -0.46 -2.84
CA GLU A 107 21.52 -0.22 -2.04
C GLU A 107 21.18 0.27 -0.63
N PHE A 108 20.26 1.22 -0.51
CA PHE A 108 19.81 1.74 0.77
C PHE A 108 19.11 0.68 1.63
N LEU A 109 18.34 -0.23 1.04
CA LEU A 109 17.71 -1.34 1.78
C LEU A 109 18.76 -2.21 2.50
N PHE A 110 19.90 -2.47 1.87
CA PHE A 110 20.95 -3.29 2.46
C PHE A 110 21.83 -2.54 3.46
N THR A 111 22.01 -1.22 3.28
CA THR A 111 22.92 -0.42 4.14
C THR A 111 22.22 0.16 5.35
N SER A 112 20.89 0.41 5.29
CA SER A 112 20.11 1.06 6.35
C SER A 112 19.57 0.11 7.41
N GLY A 113 19.65 -1.22 7.20
CA GLY A 113 19.03 -2.22 8.05
C GLY A 113 17.50 -2.29 7.92
N ALA A 114 16.91 -1.62 6.93
CA ALA A 114 15.47 -1.65 6.69
C ALA A 114 14.99 -3.00 6.09
N ASP A 115 13.70 -3.26 6.22
CA ASP A 115 13.00 -4.35 5.55
C ASP A 115 12.16 -3.84 4.37
N CYS A 116 11.82 -2.56 4.40
CA CYS A 116 11.05 -1.86 3.40
C CYS A 116 11.61 -0.44 3.22
N VAL A 117 11.82 -0.02 1.98
CA VAL A 117 12.31 1.33 1.66
C VAL A 117 11.47 1.97 0.57
N HIS A 118 11.40 3.29 0.62
CA HIS A 118 10.69 4.10 -0.35
C HIS A 118 11.51 5.34 -0.71
N PHE A 119 11.12 6.04 -1.78
CA PHE A 119 11.67 7.34 -2.13
C PHE A 119 11.39 8.38 -1.06
N GLY A 120 12.29 9.35 -0.89
CA GLY A 120 12.09 10.47 0.02
C GLY A 120 11.06 11.50 -0.48
N GLU A 121 10.79 11.51 -1.78
CA GLU A 121 9.84 12.43 -2.39
C GLU A 121 8.91 11.73 -3.38
N ILE A 122 7.72 12.31 -3.56
CA ILE A 122 6.76 11.97 -4.58
C ILE A 122 6.52 13.21 -5.44
N HIS A 123 6.81 13.14 -6.72
CA HIS A 123 6.54 14.20 -7.66
C HIS A 123 5.24 13.90 -8.40
N MET A 124 4.15 14.54 -8.00
CA MET A 124 2.85 14.41 -8.68
C MET A 124 2.86 15.19 -9.98
N PHE A 125 2.45 14.54 -11.08
CA PHE A 125 2.38 15.16 -12.39
C PHE A 125 0.99 14.93 -13.03
N GLU A 126 0.62 15.82 -13.96
CA GLU A 126 -0.63 15.74 -14.70
C GLU A 126 -0.38 15.86 -16.21
N GLY A 127 -0.98 14.94 -16.98
CA GLY A 127 -0.78 14.87 -18.43
C GLY A 127 0.65 14.44 -18.76
N LYS A 128 1.53 15.39 -19.11
CA LYS A 128 2.93 15.10 -19.43
C LYS A 128 3.80 15.00 -18.17
N ARG A 129 4.76 14.07 -18.16
CA ARG A 129 5.64 13.78 -17.03
C ARG A 129 6.48 14.95 -16.51
N ASP A 130 6.70 15.98 -17.31
CA ASP A 130 7.42 17.21 -16.94
C ASP A 130 6.51 18.26 -16.27
N ASN A 131 5.18 18.11 -16.35
CA ASN A 131 4.22 18.98 -15.70
C ASN A 131 4.01 18.59 -14.23
N ILE A 132 4.99 18.91 -13.40
CA ILE A 132 4.93 18.60 -11.95
C ILE A 132 4.01 19.61 -11.26
N ILE A 133 2.88 19.14 -10.75
CA ILE A 133 1.88 19.97 -10.06
C ILE A 133 2.08 20.04 -8.55
N ARG A 134 2.77 19.05 -7.97
CA ARG A 134 3.05 18.99 -6.52
C ARG A 134 4.25 18.09 -6.23
N LYS A 135 5.06 18.52 -5.26
CA LYS A 135 6.10 17.67 -4.63
C LYS A 135 5.72 17.42 -3.18
N ILE A 136 5.87 16.20 -2.74
CA ILE A 136 5.57 15.75 -1.38
C ILE A 136 6.85 15.14 -0.83
N SER A 137 7.34 15.69 0.28
CA SER A 137 8.48 15.12 1.00
C SER A 137 7.95 14.21 2.11
N LEU A 138 8.53 13.02 2.23
CA LEU A 138 8.14 12.02 3.22
C LEU A 138 9.12 12.03 4.40
N SER A 139 8.67 11.53 5.55
CA SER A 139 9.55 11.32 6.71
C SER A 139 10.58 10.23 6.43
N GLU A 140 11.79 10.38 6.97
CA GLU A 140 12.89 9.42 6.76
C GLU A 140 12.64 8.09 7.48
N GLU A 141 12.12 8.15 8.70
CA GLU A 141 11.75 7.00 9.50
C GLU A 141 10.22 6.96 9.67
N ILE A 142 9.65 5.79 9.47
CA ILE A 142 8.21 5.59 9.47
C ILE A 142 7.86 4.57 10.55
N ASP A 143 7.04 4.96 11.49
CA ASP A 143 6.39 4.06 12.45
C ASP A 143 4.87 3.99 12.23
N LEU A 144 4.22 3.10 12.97
CA LEU A 144 2.77 2.88 12.88
C LEU A 144 1.98 4.16 13.14
N LEU A 145 2.34 4.92 14.16
CA LEU A 145 1.60 6.10 14.57
C LEU A 145 1.82 7.29 13.64
N LEU A 146 3.04 7.47 13.11
CA LEU A 146 3.30 8.44 12.05
C LEU A 146 2.44 8.11 10.82
N ALA A 147 2.44 6.84 10.38
CA ALA A 147 1.67 6.45 9.20
C ALA A 147 0.17 6.73 9.35
N VAL A 148 -0.38 6.57 10.56
CA VAL A 148 -1.82 6.81 10.84
C VAL A 148 -2.11 8.29 11.07
N ASN A 149 -1.32 8.96 11.91
CA ASN A 149 -1.55 10.35 12.28
C ASN A 149 -1.19 11.35 11.18
N ARG A 150 -0.19 11.01 10.36
CA ARG A 150 0.35 11.86 9.28
C ARG A 150 0.49 11.05 7.98
N PRO A 151 -0.64 10.56 7.43
CA PRO A 151 -0.63 9.78 6.20
C PRO A 151 -0.04 10.55 5.00
N ASP A 152 -0.04 11.88 5.07
CA ASP A 152 0.59 12.78 4.10
C ASP A 152 2.12 12.72 4.11
N LEU A 153 2.75 12.31 5.22
CA LEU A 153 4.20 12.15 5.38
C LEU A 153 4.67 10.71 5.27
N SER A 154 3.75 9.76 5.08
CA SER A 154 4.04 8.33 5.06
C SER A 154 3.92 7.73 3.65
N PRO A 155 4.88 6.90 3.21
CA PRO A 155 4.79 6.19 1.95
C PRO A 155 3.61 5.21 1.89
N CYS A 156 3.05 4.80 3.04
CA CYS A 156 1.93 3.88 3.10
C CYS A 156 0.72 4.36 2.27
N SER A 157 0.51 5.68 2.17
CA SER A 157 -0.59 6.27 1.40
C SER A 157 -0.40 6.21 -0.12
N TYR A 158 0.81 5.97 -0.58
CA TYR A 158 1.17 6.10 -2.01
C TYR A 158 1.59 4.77 -2.64
N GLY A 159 1.94 3.74 -1.84
CA GLY A 159 2.47 2.49 -2.37
C GLY A 159 3.83 2.67 -3.05
N ASN A 160 4.14 1.79 -4.02
CA ASN A 160 5.37 1.86 -4.84
C ASN A 160 6.68 1.76 -4.03
N TYR A 161 6.79 0.81 -3.13
CA TYR A 161 7.99 0.59 -2.32
C TYR A 161 8.70 -0.73 -2.62
N LEU A 162 10.01 -0.74 -2.32
CA LEU A 162 10.86 -1.92 -2.37
C LEU A 162 10.91 -2.57 -0.98
N TYR A 163 10.62 -3.86 -0.89
CA TYR A 163 10.63 -4.58 0.38
C TYR A 163 11.06 -6.05 0.24
N LYS A 164 11.50 -6.61 1.35
CA LYS A 164 11.77 -8.05 1.47
C LYS A 164 10.44 -8.81 1.50
N ARG A 165 10.33 -9.88 0.72
CA ARG A 165 9.13 -10.73 0.63
C ARG A 165 8.68 -11.26 2.00
N GLY A 166 9.64 -11.45 2.91
CA GLY A 166 9.37 -11.83 4.30
C GLY A 166 8.46 -10.84 5.03
N SER A 167 8.59 -9.52 4.78
CA SER A 167 7.72 -8.51 5.40
C SER A 167 6.27 -8.60 4.89
N TRP A 168 6.07 -8.91 3.60
CA TRP A 168 4.74 -9.15 3.04
C TRP A 168 4.05 -10.37 3.68
N LYS A 169 4.79 -11.47 3.87
CA LYS A 169 4.25 -12.66 4.57
C LYS A 169 3.87 -12.33 6.01
N LYS A 170 4.76 -11.62 6.73
CA LYS A 170 4.56 -11.22 8.12
C LYS A 170 3.39 -10.26 8.30
N ALA A 171 3.18 -9.34 7.37
CA ALA A 171 2.04 -8.42 7.36
C ALA A 171 0.70 -9.10 7.03
N GLY A 172 0.69 -10.36 6.60
CA GLY A 172 -0.52 -11.10 6.24
C GLY A 172 -0.98 -10.83 4.80
N ARG A 173 -0.08 -10.41 3.91
CA ARG A 173 -0.35 -10.10 2.49
C ARG A 173 -1.13 -8.77 2.32
N TYR A 174 -1.40 -8.37 1.08
CA TYR A 174 -2.37 -7.29 0.81
C TYR A 174 -3.79 -7.76 1.15
N ASN A 175 -4.57 -6.91 1.77
CA ASN A 175 -5.94 -7.24 2.17
C ASN A 175 -6.93 -7.00 1.02
N GLU A 176 -7.30 -8.05 0.31
CA GLU A 176 -8.20 -7.99 -0.85
C GLU A 176 -9.64 -7.59 -0.48
N SER A 177 -10.04 -7.68 0.80
CA SER A 177 -11.41 -7.34 1.23
C SER A 177 -11.66 -5.85 1.42
N LEU A 178 -10.63 -5.00 1.35
CA LEU A 178 -10.76 -3.55 1.54
C LEU A 178 -11.22 -2.82 0.28
N GLY A 179 -11.14 -3.46 -0.91
CA GLY A 179 -11.36 -2.79 -2.18
C GLY A 179 -10.18 -1.89 -2.59
N GLY A 180 -10.33 -1.13 -3.67
CA GLY A 180 -9.20 -0.46 -4.33
C GLY A 180 -8.68 0.83 -3.71
N ALA A 181 -9.32 1.37 -2.64
CA ALA A 181 -8.99 2.71 -2.18
C ALA A 181 -7.89 2.80 -1.12
N TYR A 182 -7.68 1.75 -0.33
CA TYR A 182 -6.79 1.79 0.83
C TYR A 182 -5.89 0.57 0.96
N ASP A 183 -5.76 -0.21 -0.07
CA ASP A 183 -4.99 -1.45 -0.06
C ASP A 183 -3.51 -1.22 0.24
N SER A 184 -2.88 -0.22 -0.38
CA SER A 184 -1.48 0.17 -0.11
C SER A 184 -1.31 0.71 1.30
N PHE A 185 -2.22 1.60 1.76
CA PHE A 185 -2.19 2.13 3.13
C PHE A 185 -2.33 1.02 4.16
N ALA A 186 -3.34 0.15 3.99
CA ALA A 186 -3.57 -0.98 4.88
C ALA A 186 -2.38 -1.95 4.95
N PHE A 187 -1.74 -2.20 3.80
CA PHE A 187 -0.57 -3.05 3.74
C PHE A 187 0.63 -2.41 4.45
N GLY A 188 0.92 -1.13 4.21
CA GLY A 188 1.99 -0.41 4.88
C GLY A 188 1.80 -0.36 6.40
N VAL A 189 0.57 -0.06 6.87
CA VAL A 189 0.20 -0.11 8.30
C VAL A 189 0.38 -1.52 8.88
N ALA A 190 0.00 -2.57 8.14
CA ALA A 190 0.19 -3.95 8.57
C ALA A 190 1.67 -4.35 8.64
N GLN A 191 2.50 -3.89 7.70
CA GLN A 191 3.95 -4.07 7.77
C GLN A 191 4.52 -3.43 9.04
N LEU A 192 4.21 -2.16 9.30
CA LEU A 192 4.67 -1.43 10.48
C LEU A 192 4.17 -2.08 11.79
N GLY A 193 2.87 -2.36 11.87
CA GLY A 193 2.25 -3.00 13.03
C GLY A 193 2.77 -4.40 13.35
N THR A 194 3.38 -5.08 12.37
CA THR A 194 4.05 -6.37 12.56
C THR A 194 5.57 -6.23 12.74
N GLY A 195 6.10 -5.00 12.87
CA GLY A 195 7.49 -4.71 13.19
C GLY A 195 8.42 -4.73 11.96
N THR A 196 7.91 -4.43 10.76
CA THR A 196 8.75 -4.12 9.60
C THR A 196 9.44 -2.78 9.80
N ILE A 197 10.75 -2.72 9.62
CA ILE A 197 11.52 -1.48 9.63
C ILE A 197 11.37 -0.82 8.27
N MET A 198 10.65 0.32 8.22
CA MET A 198 10.39 1.08 7.01
C MET A 198 11.11 2.42 7.04
N LYS A 199 11.84 2.74 5.96
CA LYS A 199 12.58 4.00 5.82
C LYS A 199 12.40 4.60 4.43
N THR A 200 12.59 5.90 4.29
CA THR A 200 12.65 6.58 3.00
C THR A 200 14.06 7.08 2.73
N LEU A 201 14.45 7.11 1.45
CA LEU A 201 15.77 7.59 1.02
C LEU A 201 15.67 9.05 0.56
N PRO A 202 16.18 10.03 1.34
CA PRO A 202 16.18 11.43 0.94
C PRO A 202 16.89 11.66 -0.39
N GLY A 203 16.46 12.71 -1.13
CA GLY A 203 17.05 13.07 -2.42
C GLY A 203 16.70 12.13 -3.57
N THR A 204 15.73 11.24 -3.37
CA THR A 204 15.18 10.36 -4.40
C THR A 204 13.69 10.56 -4.58
N ALA A 205 13.19 10.37 -5.80
CA ALA A 205 11.78 10.54 -6.13
C ALA A 205 11.30 9.55 -7.19
N TYR A 206 9.99 9.41 -7.31
CA TYR A 206 9.31 8.83 -8.47
C TYR A 206 8.19 9.77 -8.93
N LEU A 207 7.69 9.57 -10.13
CA LEU A 207 6.59 10.35 -10.69
C LEU A 207 5.26 9.65 -10.44
N HIS A 208 4.36 10.31 -9.72
CA HIS A 208 3.02 9.83 -9.41
C HIS A 208 1.99 10.56 -10.28
N ARG A 209 1.26 9.81 -11.09
CA ARG A 209 0.26 10.39 -11.99
C ARG A 209 -0.97 10.86 -11.21
N ALA A 210 -1.43 12.08 -11.53
CA ALA A 210 -2.62 12.70 -10.94
C ALA A 210 -3.57 13.18 -12.06
N GLY A 211 -4.70 13.74 -11.68
CA GLY A 211 -5.58 14.49 -12.62
C GLY A 211 -6.57 13.64 -13.42
N TYR A 212 -6.79 12.37 -13.08
CA TYR A 212 -7.83 11.54 -13.72
C TYR A 212 -8.72 10.86 -12.68
N ASP A 213 -9.84 10.28 -13.11
CA ASP A 213 -10.81 9.60 -12.23
C ASP A 213 -10.26 8.28 -11.67
N SER A 214 -9.36 8.40 -10.69
CA SER A 214 -8.70 7.25 -10.08
C SER A 214 -9.69 6.39 -9.30
N THR A 215 -9.40 5.09 -9.20
CA THR A 215 -10.14 4.14 -8.35
C THR A 215 -10.22 4.62 -6.91
N TYR A 216 -9.15 5.25 -6.39
CA TYR A 216 -9.12 5.87 -5.08
C TYR A 216 -10.24 6.92 -4.90
N MET A 217 -10.37 7.89 -5.82
CA MET A 217 -11.39 8.94 -5.72
C MET A 217 -12.81 8.41 -5.80
N ARG A 218 -13.05 7.37 -6.60
CA ARG A 218 -14.35 6.70 -6.72
C ARG A 218 -14.73 5.94 -5.46
N GLU A 219 -13.80 5.23 -4.84
CA GLU A 219 -14.03 4.42 -3.64
C GLU A 219 -14.02 5.26 -2.36
N TYR A 220 -13.19 6.31 -2.27
CA TYR A 220 -13.11 7.21 -1.12
C TYR A 220 -14.47 7.80 -0.75
N ARG A 221 -15.28 8.16 -1.76
CA ARG A 221 -16.61 8.76 -1.55
C ARG A 221 -17.67 7.78 -1.02
N LYS A 222 -17.39 6.48 -1.02
CA LYS A 222 -18.36 5.44 -0.68
C LYS A 222 -18.32 5.01 0.78
N ARG A 223 -17.25 5.29 1.52
CA ARG A 223 -17.04 4.77 2.88
C ARG A 223 -16.51 5.84 3.83
N PRO A 224 -17.02 5.94 5.09
CA PRO A 224 -16.42 6.80 6.10
C PRO A 224 -14.98 6.37 6.38
N ILE A 225 -14.04 7.32 6.29
CA ILE A 225 -12.60 7.07 6.45
C ILE A 225 -12.28 6.48 7.84
N SER A 226 -12.97 6.94 8.87
CA SER A 226 -12.78 6.44 10.25
C SER A 226 -13.09 4.95 10.40
N LEU A 227 -14.10 4.43 9.67
CA LEU A 227 -14.40 2.99 9.68
C LEU A 227 -13.34 2.18 8.97
N LEU A 228 -12.79 2.69 7.87
CA LEU A 228 -11.69 2.05 7.14
C LEU A 228 -10.43 2.01 8.00
N TYR A 229 -10.07 3.13 8.63
CA TYR A 229 -8.92 3.20 9.54
C TYR A 229 -9.10 2.27 10.74
N LEU A 230 -10.28 2.22 11.34
CA LEU A 230 -10.57 1.28 12.43
C LEU A 230 -10.39 -0.16 11.98
N GLN A 231 -10.91 -0.54 10.80
CA GLN A 231 -10.74 -1.88 10.26
C GLN A 231 -9.26 -2.25 10.06
N ILE A 232 -8.44 -1.29 9.64
CA ILE A 232 -6.99 -1.46 9.44
C ILE A 232 -6.28 -1.58 10.80
N LEU A 233 -6.68 -0.78 11.80
CA LEU A 233 -6.00 -0.68 13.09
C LEU A 233 -6.38 -1.76 14.11
N ILE A 234 -7.53 -2.41 13.97
CA ILE A 234 -7.99 -3.45 14.91
C ILE A 234 -6.89 -4.46 15.29
N PRO A 235 -6.06 -4.98 14.37
CA PRO A 235 -5.00 -5.91 14.73
C PRO A 235 -3.91 -5.33 15.64
N PHE A 236 -3.80 -4.00 15.73
CA PHE A 236 -2.70 -3.26 16.35
C PHE A 236 -3.15 -2.32 17.47
N LEU A 237 -4.40 -2.45 17.94
CA LEU A 237 -4.95 -1.57 18.99
C LEU A 237 -4.17 -1.65 20.30
N ASP A 238 -3.49 -2.75 20.58
CA ASP A 238 -2.59 -2.91 21.72
C ASP A 238 -1.33 -2.03 21.66
N GLN A 239 -0.98 -1.52 20.49
CA GLN A 239 0.12 -0.57 20.30
C GLN A 239 -0.32 0.90 20.50
N ILE A 240 -1.61 1.16 20.63
CA ILE A 240 -2.22 2.49 20.78
C ILE A 240 -2.55 2.72 22.25
N HIS A 241 -2.35 3.96 22.75
CA HIS A 241 -2.67 4.33 24.12
C HIS A 241 -4.13 4.01 24.48
N PRO A 242 -4.41 3.44 25.69
CA PRO A 242 -5.77 3.00 26.05
C PRO A 242 -6.85 4.05 25.89
N GLU A 243 -6.62 5.29 26.33
CA GLU A 243 -7.59 6.38 26.16
C GLU A 243 -7.87 6.75 24.71
N ASP A 244 -6.87 6.56 23.81
CA ASP A 244 -7.07 6.81 22.41
C ASP A 244 -7.83 5.65 21.75
N VAL A 245 -7.66 4.43 22.25
CA VAL A 245 -8.50 3.29 21.85
C VAL A 245 -9.93 3.50 22.30
N GLU A 246 -10.18 3.94 23.53
CA GLU A 246 -11.52 4.31 24.00
C GLU A 246 -12.13 5.41 23.13
N PHE A 247 -11.32 6.41 22.75
CA PHE A 247 -11.74 7.46 21.84
C PHE A 247 -12.16 6.94 20.48
N ILE A 248 -11.39 6.08 19.82
CA ILE A 248 -11.71 5.56 18.48
C ILE A 248 -12.80 4.49 18.49
N MET A 249 -13.05 3.84 19.63
CA MET A 249 -14.06 2.80 19.79
C MET A 249 -15.38 3.30 20.41
N GLY A 250 -15.41 4.51 20.97
CA GLY A 250 -16.57 5.04 21.71
C GLY A 250 -17.63 5.70 20.83
N ASP A 251 -18.67 6.22 21.49
CA ASP A 251 -19.83 6.86 20.83
C ASP A 251 -19.46 8.08 19.98
N GLY A 252 -20.11 8.26 18.84
CA GLY A 252 -19.96 9.42 17.96
C GLY A 252 -18.65 9.48 17.17
N LYS A 253 -17.89 8.43 17.12
CA LYS A 253 -16.54 8.40 16.55
C LYS A 253 -16.45 8.08 15.07
N MET A 254 -17.52 8.25 14.32
CA MET A 254 -17.52 8.07 12.86
C MET A 254 -16.52 9.00 12.14
N TYR A 255 -16.05 10.06 12.82
CA TYR A 255 -15.19 11.13 12.27
C TYR A 255 -13.85 11.28 13.01
N TRP A 256 -13.43 10.28 13.81
CA TRP A 256 -12.18 10.40 14.58
C TRP A 256 -10.94 10.54 13.69
N ALA A 257 -10.91 9.88 12.54
CA ALA A 257 -9.78 9.98 11.61
C ALA A 257 -9.61 11.40 11.04
N GLU A 258 -10.67 12.17 10.94
CA GLU A 258 -10.64 13.57 10.52
C GLU A 258 -10.08 14.50 11.60
N GLN A 259 -10.03 14.03 12.86
CA GLN A 259 -9.53 14.78 14.00
C GLN A 259 -8.05 14.51 14.32
N LEU A 260 -7.39 13.58 13.61
CA LEU A 260 -6.00 13.18 13.89
C LEU A 260 -5.00 14.36 13.86
N GLY A 261 -5.25 15.38 13.04
CA GLY A 261 -4.43 16.58 13.01
C GLY A 261 -4.46 17.39 14.31
N ALA A 262 -5.59 17.42 15.00
CA ALA A 262 -5.76 18.12 16.29
C ALA A 262 -5.58 17.18 17.49
N ARG A 263 -5.86 15.90 17.32
CA ARG A 263 -5.76 14.86 18.35
C ARG A 263 -5.09 13.61 17.79
N PRO A 264 -3.75 13.59 17.68
CA PRO A 264 -3.02 12.41 17.20
C PRO A 264 -3.12 11.25 18.21
N LEU A 265 -3.14 10.02 17.69
CA LEU A 265 -3.07 8.82 18.52
C LEU A 265 -1.67 8.70 19.12
N ARG A 266 -1.61 8.24 20.38
CA ARG A 266 -0.38 8.05 21.16
C ARG A 266 0.00 6.58 21.24
N SER A 267 1.28 6.31 21.42
CA SER A 267 1.81 4.96 21.64
C SER A 267 1.41 4.42 23.01
N ASN A 268 1.13 3.12 23.09
CA ASN A 268 0.98 2.42 24.34
C ASN A 268 2.37 2.06 24.90
N THR A 269 2.89 2.91 25.77
CA THR A 269 4.19 2.70 26.46
C THR A 269 4.07 1.85 27.72
N SER A 270 2.86 1.48 28.15
CA SER A 270 2.62 0.77 29.41
C SER A 270 3.02 -0.71 29.35
N GLY A 271 3.21 -1.28 28.16
CA GLY A 271 3.45 -2.70 27.94
C GLY A 271 2.26 -3.61 28.29
N LYS A 272 1.13 -3.04 28.76
CA LYS A 272 -0.09 -3.78 29.06
C LYS A 272 -0.94 -3.93 27.80
N LYS A 273 -1.51 -5.12 27.58
CA LYS A 273 -2.54 -5.29 26.55
C LYS A 273 -3.77 -4.49 26.93
N ASN A 274 -4.35 -3.81 25.96
CA ASN A 274 -5.61 -3.11 26.17
C ASN A 274 -6.75 -4.13 26.38
N GLU A 275 -7.42 -4.05 27.52
CA GLU A 275 -8.66 -4.80 27.76
C GLU A 275 -9.83 -4.03 27.15
N PHE A 276 -10.46 -4.63 26.14
CA PHE A 276 -11.59 -4.00 25.45
C PHE A 276 -12.92 -4.47 26.02
N ASN A 277 -13.74 -3.55 26.44
CA ASN A 277 -15.14 -3.82 26.73
C ASN A 277 -15.97 -3.71 25.45
N PHE A 278 -16.24 -4.85 24.82
CA PHE A 278 -16.99 -4.92 23.56
C PHE A 278 -18.48 -4.52 23.69
N SER A 279 -19.00 -4.36 24.91
CA SER A 279 -20.36 -3.83 25.13
C SER A 279 -20.45 -2.33 24.86
N MET A 280 -19.31 -1.64 24.82
CA MET A 280 -19.23 -0.21 24.46
C MET A 280 -19.17 0.07 22.95
N LEU A 281 -19.08 -0.98 22.12
CA LEU A 281 -19.21 -0.77 20.67
C LEU A 281 -20.65 -0.33 20.40
N PRO A 282 -20.87 0.85 19.79
CA PRO A 282 -22.21 1.27 19.42
C PRO A 282 -22.81 0.17 18.54
N GLU A 283 -24.08 -0.18 18.78
CA GLU A 283 -24.80 -1.03 17.84
C GLU A 283 -24.81 -0.31 16.49
N PRO A 284 -24.19 -0.87 15.47
CA PRO A 284 -24.08 -0.17 14.19
C PRO A 284 -25.45 -0.09 13.54
N PRO A 285 -25.69 0.97 12.79
CA PRO A 285 -26.72 0.90 11.77
C PRO A 285 -26.34 -0.31 10.89
N ALA A 286 -27.29 -1.20 10.64
CA ALA A 286 -27.15 -2.57 10.17
C ALA A 286 -26.38 -2.73 8.84
N SER A 287 -25.10 -2.37 8.79
CA SER A 287 -24.24 -2.71 7.68
C SER A 287 -23.56 -4.05 7.98
N GLU A 288 -23.65 -4.96 7.05
CA GLU A 288 -23.06 -6.31 7.12
C GLU A 288 -21.54 -6.27 7.41
N LEU A 289 -20.86 -5.21 6.95
CA LEU A 289 -19.43 -4.97 7.13
C LEU A 289 -19.06 -4.80 8.62
N PHE A 290 -19.85 -4.08 9.38
CA PHE A 290 -19.60 -3.88 10.80
C PHE A 290 -19.90 -5.15 11.61
N ARG A 291 -20.93 -5.92 11.24
CA ARG A 291 -21.19 -7.23 11.86
C ARG A 291 -20.02 -8.20 11.63
N MET A 292 -19.40 -8.18 10.44
CA MET A 292 -18.21 -8.97 10.15
C MET A 292 -17.01 -8.48 10.97
N LEU A 293 -16.84 -7.16 11.13
CA LEU A 293 -15.77 -6.54 11.89
C LEU A 293 -15.88 -6.95 13.37
N VAL A 294 -17.06 -6.76 13.98
CA VAL A 294 -17.33 -7.14 15.37
C VAL A 294 -17.15 -8.65 15.60
N ARG A 295 -17.56 -9.50 14.66
CA ARG A 295 -17.34 -10.95 14.74
C ARG A 295 -15.85 -11.31 14.68
N LYS A 296 -15.06 -10.63 13.83
CA LYS A 296 -13.62 -10.88 13.67
C LYS A 296 -12.84 -10.42 14.91
N VAL A 297 -13.19 -9.26 15.47
CA VAL A 297 -12.65 -8.75 16.74
C VAL A 297 -13.00 -9.71 17.89
N LYS A 298 -14.28 -10.07 18.06
CA LYS A 298 -14.71 -11.01 19.11
C LYS A 298 -14.02 -12.37 19.03
N ARG A 299 -13.72 -12.86 17.80
CA ARG A 299 -12.96 -14.13 17.64
C ARG A 299 -11.50 -13.99 18.04
N LYS A 300 -10.83 -12.85 17.73
CA LYS A 300 -9.41 -12.65 18.06
C LYS A 300 -9.17 -12.53 19.57
N PHE A 301 -10.14 -11.98 20.32
CA PHE A 301 -10.02 -11.75 21.77
C PHE A 301 -10.72 -12.82 22.65
N LYS A 302 -11.51 -13.74 22.07
CA LYS A 302 -12.08 -14.90 22.79
C LYS A 302 -11.29 -16.19 22.62
N GLY A 303 -10.24 -16.17 21.81
CA GLY A 303 -9.43 -17.35 21.45
C GLY A 303 -8.12 -17.48 22.23
N ASN A 304 -8.08 -17.00 23.48
CA ASN A 304 -7.03 -17.33 24.46
C ASN A 304 -7.66 -17.87 25.72
#